data_90ef9c0d7939e86a4661bc78d4c24d03
#
_entry.id   90ef9c0d7939e86a4661bc78d4c24d03
#
_cell.length_a   1.000
_cell.length_b   1.000
_cell.length_c   1.000
_cell.angle_alpha   90.00
_cell.angle_beta   90.00
_cell.angle_gamma   90.00
#
_symmetry.space_group_name_H-M   'P 1'
#
loop_
_entity.id
_entity.type
_entity.pdbx_description
1 polymer ?
#
loop_
_entity_poly.entity_id
_entity_poly.type
_entity_poly.pdbx_seq_one_letter_code
_entity_poly.pdbx_strand_id
1 'polypeptide(L)' 'MEKYICTVCDYVYDPELGDPENGIEPGTSFEDLPEDWVCPLCGVGKEEFE' A
#
# COMPACT_ATOMS: atom_id res chain seq x y z
N MET A 1 -1.36 -11.71 -6.71
CA MET A 1 -1.52 -10.25 -6.77
C MET A 1 -0.14 -9.61 -6.75
N GLU A 2 0.00 -8.50 -7.46
CA GLU A 2 1.30 -7.86 -7.58
C GLU A 2 1.63 -7.00 -6.37
N LYS A 3 2.90 -7.03 -5.97
CA LYS A 3 3.39 -6.15 -4.92
C LYS A 3 3.73 -4.79 -5.51
N TYR A 4 3.56 -3.75 -4.72
CA TYR A 4 3.89 -2.39 -5.12
C TYR A 4 4.90 -1.82 -4.14
N ILE A 5 5.84 -1.06 -4.66
CA ILE A 5 6.94 -0.51 -3.87
C ILE A 5 6.84 1.02 -3.85
N CYS A 6 6.91 1.60 -2.65
CA CYS A 6 6.97 3.05 -2.50
C CYS A 6 8.31 3.55 -3.02
N THR A 7 8.29 4.45 -3.99
CA THR A 7 9.51 4.96 -4.61
C THR A 7 10.27 5.95 -3.71
N VAL A 8 9.66 6.35 -2.60
CA VAL A 8 10.26 7.33 -1.69
C VAL A 8 11.01 6.65 -0.55
N CYS A 9 10.40 5.63 0.07
CA CYS A 9 11.00 4.99 1.25
C CYS A 9 11.20 3.49 1.11
N ASP A 10 10.88 2.91 -0.04
CA ASP A 10 11.02 1.48 -0.33
C ASP A 10 10.05 0.57 0.46
N TYR A 11 9.00 1.14 1.03
CA TYR A 11 7.98 0.30 1.66
C TYR A 11 7.31 -0.58 0.60
N VAL A 12 7.13 -1.86 0.91
CA VAL A 12 6.49 -2.80 -0.01
C VAL A 12 5.06 -3.07 0.47
N TYR A 13 4.08 -2.75 -0.39
CA TYR A 13 2.72 -3.17 -0.14
C TYR A 13 2.52 -4.56 -0.71
N ASP A 14 2.35 -5.54 0.16
CA ASP A 14 2.08 -6.92 -0.23
C ASP A 14 0.58 -7.18 -0.08
N PRO A 15 -0.16 -7.37 -1.20
CA PRO A 15 -1.61 -7.59 -1.11
C PRO A 15 -2.01 -8.78 -0.26
N GLU A 16 -1.16 -9.80 -0.19
CA GLU A 16 -1.47 -10.97 0.64
C GLU A 16 -1.42 -10.66 2.13
N LEU A 17 -0.64 -9.68 2.53
CA LEU A 17 -0.54 -9.26 3.92
C LEU A 17 -1.46 -8.10 4.26
N GLY A 18 -1.80 -7.27 3.26
CA GLY A 18 -2.60 -6.08 3.47
C GLY A 18 -1.88 -5.05 4.33
N ASP A 19 -2.67 -4.24 5.01
CA ASP A 19 -2.16 -3.25 5.96
C ASP A 19 -3.14 -3.14 7.12
N PRO A 20 -3.22 -4.17 7.97
CA PRO A 20 -4.24 -4.22 9.03
C PRO A 20 -4.19 -3.05 10.01
N GLU A 21 -3.01 -2.51 10.26
CA GLU A 21 -2.86 -1.36 11.17
C GLU A 21 -3.59 -0.13 10.64
N ASN A 22 -3.79 -0.05 9.34
CA ASN A 22 -4.51 1.05 8.70
C ASN A 22 -5.86 0.59 8.14
N GLY A 23 -6.37 -0.54 8.61
CA GLY A 23 -7.69 -1.01 8.23
C GLY A 23 -7.79 -1.72 6.90
N ILE A 24 -6.67 -2.15 6.33
CA ILE A 24 -6.64 -2.86 5.06
C ILE A 24 -6.49 -4.35 5.31
N GLU A 25 -7.51 -5.11 4.97
CA GLU A 25 -7.51 -6.56 5.19
C GLU A 25 -6.52 -7.28 4.27
N PRO A 26 -5.90 -8.38 4.75
CA PRO A 26 -5.12 -9.25 3.85
C PRO A 26 -5.98 -9.72 2.68
N GLY A 27 -5.38 -9.77 1.50
CA GLY A 27 -6.09 -10.14 0.28
C GLY A 27 -6.63 -8.95 -0.49
N THR A 28 -6.37 -7.73 -0.06
CA THR A 28 -6.80 -6.52 -0.76
C THR A 28 -5.76 -6.14 -1.80
N SER A 29 -6.15 -6.06 -3.08
CA SER A 29 -5.24 -5.63 -4.13
C SER A 29 -4.93 -4.14 -3.98
N PHE A 30 -3.79 -3.72 -4.55
CA PHE A 30 -3.39 -2.30 -4.47
C PHE A 30 -4.45 -1.39 -5.09
N GLU A 31 -5.06 -1.81 -6.20
CA GLU A 31 -6.09 -1.03 -6.88
C GLU A 31 -7.34 -0.84 -6.03
N ASP A 32 -7.59 -1.75 -5.10
CA ASP A 32 -8.76 -1.68 -4.22
C ASP A 32 -8.52 -0.85 -2.97
N LEU A 33 -7.31 -0.34 -2.78
CA LEU A 33 -7.03 0.54 -1.64
C LEU A 33 -7.81 1.84 -1.79
N PRO A 34 -8.27 2.45 -0.67
CA PRO A 34 -8.91 3.76 -0.72
C PRO A 34 -8.02 4.79 -1.40
N GLU A 35 -8.62 5.76 -2.08
CA GLU A 35 -7.83 6.80 -2.75
C GLU A 35 -7.01 7.65 -1.78
N ASP A 36 -7.45 7.74 -0.53
CA ASP A 36 -6.76 8.50 0.49
C ASP A 36 -5.76 7.65 1.29
N TRP A 37 -5.59 6.37 0.93
CA TRP A 37 -4.58 5.53 1.58
C TRP A 37 -3.19 6.08 1.23
N VAL A 38 -2.33 6.11 2.23
CA VAL A 38 -0.96 6.62 2.07
C VAL A 38 0.03 5.61 2.61
N CYS A 39 1.28 5.76 2.19
CA CYS A 39 2.35 4.90 2.69
C CYS A 39 2.43 5.01 4.21
N PRO A 40 2.39 3.89 4.94
CA PRO A 40 2.44 3.94 6.41
C PRO A 40 3.79 4.36 6.97
N LEU A 41 4.83 4.39 6.15
CA LEU A 41 6.16 4.79 6.61
C LEU A 41 6.47 6.25 6.31
N CYS A 42 6.17 6.73 5.11
CA CYS A 42 6.55 8.10 4.73
C CYS A 42 5.37 9.01 4.40
N GLY A 43 4.17 8.45 4.28
CA GLY A 43 2.96 9.26 4.11
C GLY A 43 2.65 9.74 2.71
N VAL A 44 3.36 9.28 1.69
CA VAL A 44 3.05 9.67 0.31
C VAL A 44 1.86 8.89 -0.21
N GLY A 45 1.18 9.42 -1.21
CA GLY A 45 0.00 8.79 -1.79
C GLY A 45 0.32 7.62 -2.70
N LYS A 46 -0.74 7.00 -3.20
CA LYS A 46 -0.62 5.80 -4.06
C LYS A 46 0.15 6.08 -5.35
N GLU A 47 0.12 7.30 -5.84
CA GLU A 47 0.80 7.69 -7.08
C GLU A 47 2.32 7.52 -7.00
N GLU A 48 2.87 7.43 -5.82
CA GLU A 48 4.31 7.23 -5.64
C GLU A 48 4.71 5.75 -5.60
N PHE A 49 3.76 4.86 -5.77
CA PHE A 49 4.03 3.42 -5.77
C PHE A 49 4.19 2.88 -7.20
N GLU A 50 5.10 1.96 -7.34
CA GLU A 50 5.32 1.26 -8.59
C GLU A 50 5.14 -0.24 -8.43
#